data_725b74de06a9e877330d74cbb3ab54f9
#
_entry.id   725b74de06a9e877330d74cbb3ab54f9
#
_cell.length_a   1.000
_cell.length_b   1.000
_cell.length_c   1.000
_cell.angle_alpha   90.00
_cell.angle_beta   90.00
_cell.angle_gamma   90.00
#
_symmetry.space_group_name_H-M   'P 1'
#
loop_
_entity.id
_entity.type
_entity.pdbx_description
1 polymer ?
#
loop_
_entity_poly.entity_id
_entity_poly.type
_entity_poly.pdbx_seq_one_letter_code
_entity_poly.pdbx_strand_id
1 'polypeptide(L)'
;MGVSSSLSLPAGKMRRFMHRIRVPADIDSVTGIDSASECDPLEAGIGHAQAESIWQAVQALYRTGYYPAVMFCLRRQGRIVFNRSLGHVRGNAPLDEPDAPKVLATPSTPSCLFSASKAITAMVMHRMEEHGQLNLLNPISHYIPEFARHGKERTTIYHLLSHRAGIPGIEGVTDPRVVLDHEQSLRLLCEAEPLHLLGRRQAYHAVTGGVILAEIVKRVSGMDIRKAWRTWFKEPMGLKVLDYGASERVRARMTREALTGIQGCSLVDDFARGALGATFGEVMELVDTADFYRAVIPSGNMVTTAEEASRFYQMLLDGGRCNGRQILRAETIQRATMEVGPHVFDRTIGIPLRFSQGFMLGGEPFGLFGSRSHNAYGHIGLVNNVTWADPERAISVALLVSGIPLLAGNIGALIRLMARISSACPRSSLSA
;
A
#
# COMPACT_ATOMS: atom_id res chain seq x y z
N MET A 1 -15.50 -34.48 34.81
CA MET A 1 -16.73 -34.06 34.07
C MET A 1 -16.44 -32.71 33.42
N GLY A 2 -16.13 -32.73 32.14
CA GLY A 2 -15.81 -31.55 31.38
C GLY A 2 -17.10 -30.93 30.82
N VAL A 3 -17.20 -29.61 30.93
CA VAL A 3 -18.23 -28.83 30.20
C VAL A 3 -17.49 -27.95 29.22
N SER A 4 -17.39 -28.43 27.98
CA SER A 4 -17.01 -27.64 26.80
C SER A 4 -18.26 -26.87 26.38
N SER A 5 -18.36 -25.59 26.73
CA SER A 5 -19.37 -24.71 26.19
C SER A 5 -18.85 -24.05 24.90
N SER A 6 -19.17 -24.68 23.76
CA SER A 6 -19.04 -24.04 22.45
C SER A 6 -20.05 -22.89 22.37
N LEU A 7 -19.55 -21.65 22.45
CA LEU A 7 -20.33 -20.44 22.16
C LEU A 7 -20.60 -20.37 20.66
N SER A 8 -21.62 -21.08 20.18
CA SER A 8 -22.18 -20.87 18.85
C SER A 8 -23.16 -19.71 18.91
N LEU A 9 -22.74 -18.54 18.41
CA LEU A 9 -23.64 -17.42 18.17
C LEU A 9 -24.68 -17.81 17.12
N PRO A 10 -25.99 -17.50 17.32
CA PRO A 10 -27.04 -17.84 16.35
C PRO A 10 -26.77 -17.09 15.03
N ALA A 11 -26.87 -17.79 13.90
CA ALA A 11 -26.57 -17.31 12.55
C ALA A 11 -27.24 -15.96 12.19
N GLY A 12 -28.41 -15.65 12.78
CA GLY A 12 -29.12 -14.38 12.60
C GLY A 12 -28.48 -13.17 13.30
N LYS A 13 -27.75 -13.38 14.43
CA LYS A 13 -27.00 -12.32 15.11
C LYS A 13 -25.66 -12.05 14.39
N MET A 14 -25.03 -13.08 13.85
CA MET A 14 -23.77 -12.96 13.09
C MET A 14 -23.95 -12.17 11.79
N ARG A 15 -25.11 -12.25 11.13
CA ARG A 15 -25.43 -11.43 9.94
C ARG A 15 -25.53 -9.93 10.24
N ARG A 16 -25.91 -9.53 11.44
CA ARG A 16 -26.03 -8.10 11.83
C ARG A 16 -24.67 -7.39 12.00
N PHE A 17 -23.59 -8.15 12.24
CA PHE A 17 -22.24 -7.61 12.45
C PHE A 17 -21.34 -7.76 11.24
N MET A 18 -21.78 -8.49 10.20
CA MET A 18 -20.97 -8.74 9.02
C MET A 18 -21.43 -7.86 7.85
N HIS A 19 -20.70 -6.81 7.61
CA HIS A 19 -20.97 -5.84 6.55
C HIS A 19 -20.44 -6.34 5.22
N ARG A 20 -21.32 -6.51 4.23
CA ARG A 20 -20.99 -6.90 2.86
C ARG A 20 -21.73 -6.04 1.86
N ILE A 21 -21.10 -5.88 0.70
CA ILE A 21 -21.73 -5.28 -0.49
C ILE A 21 -22.76 -6.23 -1.12
N ARG A 22 -23.56 -5.70 -2.03
CA ARG A 22 -24.39 -6.51 -2.92
C ARG A 22 -23.61 -6.86 -4.16
N VAL A 23 -23.32 -8.15 -4.35
CA VAL A 23 -22.62 -8.68 -5.53
C VAL A 23 -23.70 -9.07 -6.55
N PRO A 24 -23.69 -8.54 -7.77
CA PRO A 24 -24.64 -8.94 -8.81
C PRO A 24 -24.39 -10.39 -9.26
N ALA A 25 -25.45 -11.06 -9.71
CA ALA A 25 -25.33 -12.41 -10.28
C ALA A 25 -24.50 -12.39 -11.57
N ASP A 26 -24.77 -11.41 -12.43
CA ASP A 26 -23.98 -11.13 -13.63
C ASP A 26 -22.83 -10.18 -13.26
N ILE A 27 -21.62 -10.72 -13.24
CA ILE A 27 -20.39 -9.97 -12.94
C ILE A 27 -19.97 -9.08 -14.12
N ASP A 28 -20.31 -9.44 -15.32
CA ASP A 28 -19.94 -8.66 -16.52
C ASP A 28 -20.64 -7.30 -16.53
N SER A 29 -21.83 -7.21 -15.92
CA SER A 29 -22.57 -5.94 -15.75
C SER A 29 -21.84 -4.90 -14.90
N VAL A 30 -20.83 -5.31 -14.12
CA VAL A 30 -20.01 -4.44 -13.25
C VAL A 30 -18.52 -4.53 -13.59
N THR A 31 -18.17 -5.09 -14.74
CA THR A 31 -16.81 -5.23 -15.23
C THR A 31 -16.45 -4.12 -16.20
N GLY A 32 -15.33 -3.42 -15.95
CA GLY A 32 -14.72 -2.49 -16.88
C GLY A 32 -13.41 -3.05 -17.42
N ILE A 33 -13.17 -2.96 -18.72
CA ILE A 33 -11.96 -3.44 -19.40
C ILE A 33 -11.40 -2.31 -20.26
N ASP A 34 -10.11 -2.05 -20.13
CA ASP A 34 -9.37 -1.16 -21.04
C ASP A 34 -8.69 -2.00 -22.14
N SER A 35 -9.52 -2.50 -23.06
CA SER A 35 -9.06 -3.36 -24.16
C SER A 35 -8.04 -2.68 -25.09
N ALA A 36 -8.01 -1.35 -25.13
CA ALA A 36 -7.05 -0.63 -25.93
C ALA A 36 -5.62 -0.68 -25.36
N SER A 37 -5.49 -0.90 -24.06
CA SER A 37 -4.18 -1.00 -23.38
C SER A 37 -3.73 -2.45 -23.17
N GLU A 38 -4.65 -3.43 -23.13
CA GLU A 38 -4.32 -4.84 -22.93
C GLU A 38 -3.73 -5.47 -24.19
N CYS A 39 -2.62 -6.19 -24.05
CA CYS A 39 -2.07 -7.04 -25.12
C CYS A 39 -2.67 -8.46 -25.08
N ASP A 40 -2.48 -9.22 -26.15
CA ASP A 40 -2.70 -10.67 -26.07
C ASP A 40 -1.79 -11.26 -24.99
N PRO A 41 -2.32 -12.04 -24.03
CA PRO A 41 -1.51 -12.68 -22.98
C PRO A 41 -0.32 -13.48 -23.50
N LEU A 42 -0.44 -14.11 -24.68
CA LEU A 42 0.65 -14.84 -25.33
C LEU A 42 1.86 -13.95 -25.65
N GLU A 43 1.63 -12.70 -26.01
CA GLU A 43 2.71 -11.74 -26.26
C GLU A 43 3.51 -11.41 -24.99
N ALA A 44 2.90 -11.60 -23.82
CA ALA A 44 3.54 -11.48 -22.51
C ALA A 44 3.99 -12.85 -21.96
N GLY A 45 3.93 -13.91 -22.77
CA GLY A 45 4.32 -15.26 -22.38
C GLY A 45 3.39 -15.91 -21.34
N ILE A 46 2.11 -15.53 -21.32
CA ILE A 46 1.07 -16.12 -20.47
C ILE A 46 0.04 -16.80 -21.40
N GLY A 47 -0.22 -18.09 -21.18
CA GLY A 47 -1.27 -18.78 -21.96
C GLY A 47 -2.66 -18.23 -21.64
N HIS A 48 -3.59 -18.28 -22.60
CA HIS A 48 -4.96 -17.77 -22.40
C HIS A 48 -5.67 -18.41 -21.19
N ALA A 49 -5.52 -19.71 -20.99
CA ALA A 49 -6.10 -20.41 -19.84
C ALA A 49 -5.50 -19.93 -18.50
N GLN A 50 -4.20 -19.64 -18.46
CA GLN A 50 -3.54 -19.07 -17.29
C GLN A 50 -4.01 -17.64 -17.02
N ALA A 51 -4.11 -16.80 -18.05
CA ALA A 51 -4.65 -15.47 -17.95
C ALA A 51 -6.10 -15.49 -17.43
N GLU A 52 -6.95 -16.33 -18.02
CA GLU A 52 -8.32 -16.50 -17.55
C GLU A 52 -8.38 -16.94 -16.09
N SER A 53 -7.49 -17.84 -15.64
CA SER A 53 -7.44 -18.29 -14.26
C SER A 53 -7.08 -17.16 -13.26
N ILE A 54 -6.25 -16.17 -13.69
CA ILE A 54 -5.96 -14.98 -12.90
C ILE A 54 -7.22 -14.12 -12.80
N TRP A 55 -7.89 -13.86 -13.93
CA TRP A 55 -9.09 -13.02 -13.95
C TRP A 55 -10.22 -13.61 -13.10
N GLN A 56 -10.44 -14.91 -13.20
CA GLN A 56 -11.40 -15.63 -12.35
C GLN A 56 -11.06 -15.50 -10.85
N ALA A 57 -9.78 -15.47 -10.49
CA ALA A 57 -9.37 -15.24 -9.11
C ALA A 57 -9.64 -13.79 -8.65
N VAL A 58 -9.49 -12.79 -9.52
CA VAL A 58 -9.90 -11.40 -9.25
C VAL A 58 -11.42 -11.32 -9.07
N GLN A 59 -12.20 -11.95 -9.93
CA GLN A 59 -13.66 -12.02 -9.79
C GLN A 59 -14.07 -12.76 -8.50
N ALA A 60 -13.37 -13.84 -8.13
CA ALA A 60 -13.62 -14.54 -6.88
C ALA A 60 -13.33 -13.68 -5.65
N LEU A 61 -12.31 -12.82 -5.71
CA LEU A 61 -12.03 -11.83 -4.67
C LEU A 61 -13.21 -10.84 -4.53
N TYR A 62 -13.71 -10.29 -5.63
CA TYR A 62 -14.88 -9.41 -5.63
C TYR A 62 -16.13 -10.12 -5.10
N ARG A 63 -16.37 -11.39 -5.50
CA ARG A 63 -17.49 -12.22 -5.04
C ARG A 63 -17.48 -12.51 -3.55
N THR A 64 -16.39 -12.26 -2.83
CA THR A 64 -16.39 -12.33 -1.35
C THR A 64 -17.35 -11.31 -0.73
N GLY A 65 -17.70 -10.25 -1.46
CA GLY A 65 -18.62 -9.20 -1.02
C GLY A 65 -18.02 -8.19 -0.04
N TYR A 66 -16.68 -8.13 0.07
CA TYR A 66 -16.01 -7.20 0.98
C TYR A 66 -15.44 -5.98 0.29
N TYR A 67 -15.39 -5.95 -1.02
CA TYR A 67 -14.78 -4.89 -1.82
C TYR A 67 -15.81 -4.24 -2.73
N PRO A 68 -16.30 -3.01 -2.43
CA PRO A 68 -17.20 -2.27 -3.32
C PRO A 68 -16.65 -2.10 -4.73
N ALA A 69 -15.35 -1.82 -4.84
CA ALA A 69 -14.63 -1.72 -6.11
C ALA A 69 -13.30 -2.48 -6.06
N VAL A 70 -12.90 -3.03 -7.19
CA VAL A 70 -11.58 -3.64 -7.42
C VAL A 70 -11.05 -3.09 -8.74
N MET A 71 -9.85 -2.51 -8.75
CA MET A 71 -9.11 -2.11 -9.93
C MET A 71 -7.82 -2.93 -9.97
N PHE A 72 -7.58 -3.60 -11.09
CA PHE A 72 -6.47 -4.52 -11.24
C PHE A 72 -5.67 -4.25 -12.51
N CYS A 73 -4.37 -4.03 -12.35
CA CYS A 73 -3.43 -3.96 -13.47
C CYS A 73 -2.27 -4.91 -13.24
N LEU A 74 -2.02 -5.77 -14.22
CA LEU A 74 -0.86 -6.67 -14.27
C LEU A 74 -0.09 -6.42 -15.55
N ARG A 75 1.20 -6.13 -15.40
CA ARG A 75 2.16 -6.10 -16.49
C ARG A 75 3.09 -7.29 -16.40
N ARG A 76 3.47 -7.84 -17.53
CA ARG A 76 4.56 -8.80 -17.64
C ARG A 76 5.46 -8.41 -18.82
N GLN A 77 6.77 -8.40 -18.57
CA GLN A 77 7.77 -7.96 -19.57
C GLN A 77 7.43 -6.57 -20.16
N GLY A 78 6.94 -5.65 -19.31
CA GLY A 78 6.52 -4.30 -19.69
C GLY A 78 5.14 -4.18 -20.35
N ARG A 79 4.53 -5.30 -20.82
CA ARG A 79 3.23 -5.31 -21.50
C ARG A 79 2.08 -5.42 -20.52
N ILE A 80 1.01 -4.68 -20.74
CA ILE A 80 -0.21 -4.77 -19.92
C ILE A 80 -1.00 -6.01 -20.35
N VAL A 81 -1.11 -6.98 -19.45
CA VAL A 81 -1.95 -8.17 -19.64
C VAL A 81 -3.37 -7.93 -19.15
N PHE A 82 -3.50 -7.20 -18.04
CA PHE A 82 -4.78 -6.78 -17.48
C PHE A 82 -4.75 -5.32 -17.09
N ASN A 83 -5.81 -4.59 -17.46
CA ASN A 83 -6.16 -3.27 -16.94
C ASN A 83 -7.69 -3.22 -16.80
N ARG A 84 -8.20 -3.72 -15.67
CA ARG A 84 -9.63 -4.03 -15.48
C ARG A 84 -10.14 -3.53 -14.15
N SER A 85 -11.45 -3.40 -14.07
CA SER A 85 -12.15 -3.04 -12.83
C SER A 85 -13.39 -3.90 -12.61
N LEU A 86 -13.83 -3.97 -11.35
CA LEU A 86 -15.08 -4.61 -10.92
C LEU A 86 -15.78 -3.72 -9.90
N GLY A 87 -17.11 -3.67 -9.98
CA GLY A 87 -17.95 -3.09 -8.95
C GLY A 87 -18.18 -1.59 -9.08
N HIS A 88 -18.36 -0.92 -7.95
CA HIS A 88 -18.85 0.45 -7.89
C HIS A 88 -17.96 1.32 -6.98
N VAL A 89 -17.65 2.52 -7.44
CA VAL A 89 -16.94 3.52 -6.63
C VAL A 89 -17.82 4.14 -5.55
N ARG A 90 -19.16 4.13 -5.77
CA ARG A 90 -20.20 4.66 -4.87
C ARG A 90 -21.53 3.93 -5.06
N GLY A 91 -22.39 3.99 -4.03
CA GLY A 91 -23.77 3.49 -4.09
C GLY A 91 -23.90 1.98 -3.89
N ASN A 92 -22.82 1.31 -3.45
CA ASN A 92 -22.84 -0.13 -3.13
C ASN A 92 -22.04 -0.46 -1.85
N ALA A 93 -21.78 0.52 -0.99
CA ALA A 93 -21.21 0.26 0.32
C ALA A 93 -22.27 -0.40 1.24
N PRO A 94 -21.86 -1.13 2.29
CA PRO A 94 -22.81 -1.85 3.17
C PRO A 94 -23.89 -0.98 3.82
N LEU A 95 -23.58 0.30 4.03
CA LEU A 95 -24.48 1.29 4.66
C LEU A 95 -25.16 2.21 3.64
N ASP A 96 -24.90 2.04 2.35
CA ASP A 96 -25.61 2.80 1.32
C ASP A 96 -27.07 2.33 1.22
N GLU A 97 -28.00 3.27 0.99
CA GLU A 97 -29.39 2.95 0.75
C GLU A 97 -29.55 2.02 -0.47
N PRO A 98 -30.54 1.12 -0.47
CA PRO A 98 -30.73 0.14 -1.54
C PRO A 98 -30.87 0.74 -2.94
N ASP A 99 -31.43 1.92 -3.03
CA ASP A 99 -31.73 2.72 -4.23
C ASP A 99 -30.70 3.83 -4.49
N ALA A 100 -29.63 3.91 -3.67
CA ALA A 100 -28.56 4.89 -3.90
C ALA A 100 -28.01 4.80 -5.33
N PRO A 101 -27.77 5.95 -6.00
CA PRO A 101 -27.21 5.96 -7.33
C PRO A 101 -25.84 5.26 -7.36
N LYS A 102 -25.74 4.23 -8.19
CA LYS A 102 -24.51 3.43 -8.33
C LYS A 102 -23.64 3.99 -9.43
N VAL A 103 -22.37 4.22 -9.11
CA VAL A 103 -21.35 4.67 -10.07
C VAL A 103 -20.35 3.54 -10.27
N LEU A 104 -20.24 3.03 -11.49
CA LEU A 104 -19.34 1.94 -11.84
C LEU A 104 -17.86 2.35 -11.67
N ALA A 105 -17.05 1.41 -11.21
CA ALA A 105 -15.61 1.52 -11.27
C ALA A 105 -15.14 1.33 -12.72
N THR A 106 -14.07 2.04 -13.10
CA THR A 106 -13.40 1.91 -14.39
C THR A 106 -11.92 1.59 -14.19
N PRO A 107 -11.20 1.07 -15.17
CA PRO A 107 -9.74 0.86 -15.09
C PRO A 107 -8.96 2.12 -14.71
N SER A 108 -9.50 3.31 -15.06
CA SER A 108 -8.91 4.61 -14.72
C SER A 108 -9.42 5.22 -13.40
N THR A 109 -10.17 4.47 -12.61
CA THR A 109 -10.67 4.93 -11.30
C THR A 109 -9.49 5.13 -10.33
N PRO A 110 -9.34 6.34 -9.75
CA PRO A 110 -8.32 6.57 -8.73
C PRO A 110 -8.70 5.94 -7.39
N SER A 111 -7.69 5.51 -6.62
CA SER A 111 -7.84 5.02 -5.26
C SER A 111 -6.68 5.48 -4.38
N CYS A 112 -6.91 5.59 -3.08
CA CYS A 112 -5.87 5.90 -2.11
C CYS A 112 -5.01 4.66 -1.87
N LEU A 113 -3.69 4.81 -1.95
CA LEU A 113 -2.74 3.72 -1.70
C LEU A 113 -2.59 3.37 -0.22
N PHE A 114 -2.98 4.27 0.68
CA PHE A 114 -2.65 4.15 2.10
C PHE A 114 -1.16 3.83 2.29
N SER A 115 -0.84 2.87 3.13
CA SER A 115 0.55 2.50 3.43
C SER A 115 1.39 2.06 2.23
N ALA A 116 0.77 1.66 1.10
CA ALA A 116 1.54 1.40 -0.12
C ALA A 116 2.23 2.67 -0.68
N SER A 117 1.85 3.85 -0.21
CA SER A 117 2.55 5.13 -0.44
C SER A 117 4.00 5.11 0.04
N LYS A 118 4.32 4.33 1.10
CA LYS A 118 5.65 4.32 1.72
C LYS A 118 6.75 3.87 0.76
N ALA A 119 6.47 2.86 -0.06
CA ALA A 119 7.42 2.37 -1.06
C ALA A 119 7.80 3.47 -2.07
N ILE A 120 6.81 4.25 -2.50
CA ILE A 120 7.02 5.36 -3.43
C ILE A 120 7.77 6.51 -2.73
N THR A 121 7.37 6.85 -1.50
CA THR A 121 8.05 7.86 -0.68
C THR A 121 9.51 7.50 -0.41
N ALA A 122 9.81 6.23 -0.13
CA ALA A 122 11.17 5.76 0.08
C ALA A 122 12.05 6.03 -1.15
N MET A 123 11.52 5.87 -2.37
CA MET A 123 12.29 6.11 -3.59
C MET A 123 12.64 7.59 -3.79
N VAL A 124 11.90 8.53 -3.19
CA VAL A 124 12.30 9.94 -3.14
C VAL A 124 13.60 10.11 -2.34
N MET A 125 13.71 9.42 -1.19
CA MET A 125 14.94 9.44 -0.37
C MET A 125 16.13 8.80 -1.09
N HIS A 126 15.92 7.65 -1.71
CA HIS A 126 16.96 6.96 -2.48
C HIS A 126 17.45 7.80 -3.65
N ARG A 127 16.56 8.57 -4.30
CA ARG A 127 16.96 9.49 -5.36
C ARG A 127 17.82 10.63 -4.82
N MET A 128 17.48 11.18 -3.66
CA MET A 128 18.30 12.21 -3.02
C MET A 128 19.70 11.68 -2.66
N GLU A 129 19.79 10.43 -2.16
CA GLU A 129 21.09 9.79 -1.91
C GLU A 129 21.88 9.57 -3.20
N GLU A 130 21.23 9.09 -4.26
CA GLU A 130 21.84 8.89 -5.58
C GLU A 130 22.50 10.18 -6.12
N HIS A 131 21.89 11.34 -5.82
CA HIS A 131 22.40 12.66 -6.22
C HIS A 131 23.32 13.30 -5.18
N GLY A 132 23.73 12.58 -4.14
CA GLY A 132 24.65 13.07 -3.12
C GLY A 132 24.07 14.17 -2.22
N GLN A 133 22.75 14.36 -2.23
CA GLN A 133 22.08 15.38 -1.42
C GLN A 133 21.96 14.97 0.05
N LEU A 134 21.91 13.68 0.32
CA LEU A 134 21.90 13.13 1.67
C LEU A 134 22.60 11.76 1.70
N ASN A 135 22.81 11.23 2.91
CA ASN A 135 23.26 9.86 3.14
C ASN A 135 22.28 9.19 4.07
N LEU A 136 21.73 8.03 3.67
CA LEU A 136 20.75 7.29 4.48
C LEU A 136 21.31 6.78 5.81
N LEU A 137 22.62 6.65 5.94
CA LEU A 137 23.30 6.28 7.19
C LEU A 137 23.54 7.46 8.13
N ASN A 138 23.34 8.70 7.68
CA ASN A 138 23.43 9.84 8.57
C ASN A 138 22.29 9.81 9.60
N PRO A 139 22.57 10.23 10.84
CA PRO A 139 21.53 10.46 11.84
C PRO A 139 20.49 11.47 11.32
N ILE A 140 19.23 11.23 11.64
CA ILE A 140 18.13 12.18 11.33
C ILE A 140 18.44 13.55 11.93
N SER A 141 19.05 13.58 13.11
CA SER A 141 19.46 14.80 13.81
C SER A 141 20.51 15.64 13.05
N HIS A 142 21.19 15.08 12.06
CA HIS A 142 22.04 15.84 11.14
C HIS A 142 21.23 16.82 10.28
N TYR A 143 20.00 16.45 9.93
CA TYR A 143 19.09 17.23 9.10
C TYR A 143 18.02 17.95 9.94
N ILE A 144 17.63 17.34 11.07
CA ILE A 144 16.61 17.82 12.01
C ILE A 144 17.25 17.80 13.42
N PRO A 145 18.04 18.83 13.81
CA PRO A 145 18.77 18.82 15.09
C PRO A 145 17.87 18.57 16.31
N GLU A 146 16.66 19.12 16.31
CA GLU A 146 15.67 18.97 17.37
C GLU A 146 15.19 17.52 17.56
N PHE A 147 15.38 16.65 16.57
CA PHE A 147 15.06 15.24 16.67
C PHE A 147 16.00 14.46 17.61
N ALA A 148 17.18 14.99 17.94
CA ALA A 148 18.17 14.31 18.80
C ALA A 148 17.69 14.01 20.24
N ARG A 149 16.59 14.63 20.69
CA ARG A 149 16.06 14.52 22.03
C ARG A 149 15.71 13.08 22.40
N HIS A 150 15.75 12.81 23.71
CA HIS A 150 15.31 11.54 24.31
C HIS A 150 16.05 10.31 23.77
N GLY A 151 17.36 10.43 23.49
CA GLY A 151 18.18 9.29 23.05
C GLY A 151 18.04 8.93 21.57
N LYS A 152 17.46 9.82 20.73
CA LYS A 152 17.30 9.61 19.28
C LYS A 152 18.46 10.14 18.43
N GLU A 153 19.53 10.66 19.03
CA GLU A 153 20.65 11.29 18.35
C GLU A 153 21.35 10.39 17.31
N ARG A 154 21.29 9.07 17.51
CA ARG A 154 21.89 8.07 16.61
C ARG A 154 20.91 7.44 15.62
N THR A 155 19.64 7.83 15.65
CA THR A 155 18.62 7.27 14.76
C THR A 155 18.85 7.77 13.33
N THR A 156 19.14 6.86 12.40
CA THR A 156 19.43 7.19 10.99
C THR A 156 18.19 7.13 10.12
N ILE A 157 18.26 7.71 8.90
CA ILE A 157 17.23 7.56 7.87
C ILE A 157 17.04 6.08 7.52
N TYR A 158 18.14 5.31 7.46
CA TYR A 158 18.12 3.85 7.25
C TYR A 158 17.27 3.10 8.29
N HIS A 159 17.42 3.44 9.59
CA HIS A 159 16.59 2.87 10.63
C HIS A 159 15.10 3.20 10.44
N LEU A 160 14.81 4.41 9.98
CA LEU A 160 13.44 4.85 9.74
C LEU A 160 12.80 4.10 8.56
N LEU A 161 13.51 4.02 7.42
CA LEU A 161 13.04 3.31 6.22
C LEU A 161 12.89 1.80 6.43
N SER A 162 13.63 1.21 7.37
CA SER A 162 13.57 -0.21 7.72
C SER A 162 12.69 -0.53 8.92
N HIS A 163 11.93 0.43 9.44
CA HIS A 163 11.04 0.29 10.60
C HIS A 163 11.76 -0.11 11.91
N ARG A 164 12.99 0.35 12.09
CA ARG A 164 13.85 0.07 13.25
C ARG A 164 14.25 1.32 14.05
N ALA A 165 13.59 2.46 13.78
CA ALA A 165 13.90 3.73 14.43
C ALA A 165 13.39 3.84 15.89
N GLY A 166 12.54 2.89 16.33
CA GLY A 166 12.03 2.85 17.70
C GLY A 166 10.84 3.77 17.99
N ILE A 167 10.30 4.45 16.97
CA ILE A 167 9.18 5.41 17.10
C ILE A 167 7.95 4.99 16.25
N PRO A 168 7.40 3.79 16.41
CA PRO A 168 6.28 3.32 15.59
C PRO A 168 5.00 4.14 15.80
N GLY A 169 4.86 4.80 16.96
CA GLY A 169 3.75 5.68 17.35
C GLY A 169 4.24 6.78 18.28
N ILE A 170 3.35 7.65 18.70
CA ILE A 170 3.58 8.70 19.70
C ILE A 170 2.64 8.43 20.86
N GLU A 171 3.20 8.18 22.03
CA GLU A 171 2.41 7.92 23.23
C GLU A 171 1.51 9.11 23.58
N GLY A 172 0.25 8.83 23.95
CA GLY A 172 -0.74 9.85 24.30
C GLY A 172 -1.39 10.58 23.13
N VAL A 173 -0.96 10.35 21.89
CA VAL A 173 -1.60 10.92 20.69
C VAL A 173 -2.67 9.96 20.19
N THR A 174 -3.95 10.36 20.34
CA THR A 174 -5.12 9.55 19.98
C THR A 174 -5.98 10.20 18.90
N ASP A 175 -5.77 11.48 18.56
CA ASP A 175 -6.50 12.15 17.49
C ASP A 175 -5.79 11.92 16.15
N PRO A 176 -6.39 11.17 15.20
CA PRO A 176 -5.76 10.91 13.91
C PRO A 176 -5.60 12.17 13.06
N ARG A 177 -6.31 13.27 13.35
CA ARG A 177 -6.20 14.54 12.62
C ARG A 177 -4.85 15.23 12.79
N VAL A 178 -4.07 14.85 13.80
CA VAL A 178 -2.70 15.35 13.99
C VAL A 178 -1.84 15.17 12.72
N VAL A 179 -2.08 14.12 11.94
CA VAL A 179 -1.33 13.88 10.69
C VAL A 179 -1.58 14.93 9.59
N LEU A 180 -2.63 15.74 9.72
CA LEU A 180 -2.94 16.83 8.79
C LEU A 180 -2.06 18.07 9.00
N ASP A 181 -1.53 18.24 10.21
CA ASP A 181 -0.61 19.32 10.57
C ASP A 181 0.82 18.79 10.65
N HIS A 182 1.60 19.09 9.62
CA HIS A 182 2.99 18.66 9.52
C HIS A 182 3.87 19.21 10.65
N GLU A 183 3.71 20.47 11.02
CA GLU A 183 4.54 21.11 12.05
C GLU A 183 4.21 20.57 13.44
N GLN A 184 2.93 20.39 13.73
CA GLN A 184 2.50 19.77 14.98
C GLN A 184 3.01 18.33 15.08
N SER A 185 2.84 17.53 14.02
CA SER A 185 3.33 16.15 13.96
C SER A 185 4.85 16.09 14.16
N LEU A 186 5.60 16.98 13.52
CA LEU A 186 7.06 17.03 13.66
C LEU A 186 7.47 17.36 15.10
N ARG A 187 6.86 18.39 15.72
CA ARG A 187 7.14 18.73 17.13
C ARG A 187 6.91 17.53 18.04
N LEU A 188 5.77 16.87 17.92
CA LEU A 188 5.44 15.68 18.72
C LEU A 188 6.45 14.57 18.53
N LEU A 189 6.91 14.31 17.30
CA LEU A 189 7.92 13.29 17.00
C LEU A 189 9.31 13.65 17.54
N CYS A 190 9.67 14.93 17.54
CA CYS A 190 10.92 15.37 18.16
C CYS A 190 10.91 15.20 19.68
N GLU A 191 9.76 15.41 20.33
CA GLU A 191 9.59 15.23 21.77
C GLU A 191 9.28 13.80 22.20
N ALA A 192 8.89 12.91 21.27
CA ALA A 192 8.56 11.53 21.59
C ALA A 192 9.80 10.76 22.09
N GLU A 193 9.60 9.95 23.14
CA GLU A 193 10.59 8.97 23.59
C GLU A 193 10.51 7.71 22.70
N PRO A 194 11.65 7.08 22.38
CA PRO A 194 11.64 5.81 21.66
C PRO A 194 10.98 4.70 22.49
N LEU A 195 9.98 4.04 21.92
CA LEU A 195 9.34 2.87 22.54
C LEU A 195 10.22 1.63 22.52
N HIS A 196 11.26 1.62 21.69
CA HIS A 196 12.17 0.49 21.51
C HIS A 196 13.60 0.96 21.31
N LEU A 197 14.56 0.13 21.76
CA LEU A 197 15.99 0.38 21.51
C LEU A 197 16.27 0.38 20.00
N LEU A 198 17.02 1.39 19.59
CA LEU A 198 17.43 1.64 18.22
C LEU A 198 18.03 0.40 17.54
N GLY A 199 17.55 0.10 16.33
CA GLY A 199 18.07 -0.97 15.49
C GLY A 199 17.74 -2.41 15.95
N ARG A 200 17.36 -2.61 17.21
CA ARG A 200 17.20 -3.96 17.78
C ARG A 200 15.84 -4.60 17.48
N ARG A 201 14.80 -3.81 17.28
CA ARG A 201 13.44 -4.32 17.08
C ARG A 201 12.83 -3.73 15.84
N GLN A 202 12.15 -4.56 15.08
CA GLN A 202 11.31 -4.14 13.97
C GLN A 202 9.91 -3.87 14.52
N ALA A 203 9.43 -2.66 14.29
CA ALA A 203 8.10 -2.22 14.65
C ALA A 203 7.61 -1.26 13.55
N TYR A 204 6.63 -1.65 12.82
CA TYR A 204 6.13 -0.91 11.66
C TYR A 204 5.71 0.51 12.05
N HIS A 205 6.31 1.51 11.39
CA HIS A 205 6.00 2.93 11.57
C HIS A 205 4.85 3.29 10.63
N ALA A 206 3.61 3.19 11.11
CA ALA A 206 2.43 3.34 10.26
C ALA A 206 2.32 4.75 9.65
N VAL A 207 2.61 5.80 10.46
CA VAL A 207 2.47 7.21 10.06
C VAL A 207 3.76 8.00 10.29
N THR A 208 4.40 7.82 11.43
CA THR A 208 5.47 8.65 11.97
C THR A 208 6.66 8.85 11.02
N GLY A 209 7.06 7.79 10.31
CA GLY A 209 8.19 7.83 9.40
C GLY A 209 8.04 8.85 8.27
N GLY A 210 6.85 8.96 7.69
CA GLY A 210 6.63 9.87 6.56
C GLY A 210 6.78 11.35 6.90
N VAL A 211 6.41 11.75 8.12
CA VAL A 211 6.57 13.13 8.60
C VAL A 211 8.05 13.52 8.62
N ILE A 212 8.88 12.67 9.20
CA ILE A 212 10.34 12.88 9.28
C ILE A 212 10.97 12.92 7.87
N LEU A 213 10.59 11.98 6.99
CA LEU A 213 11.12 11.95 5.62
C LEU A 213 10.72 13.22 4.84
N ALA A 214 9.48 13.70 4.98
CA ALA A 214 9.03 14.94 4.35
C ALA A 214 9.82 16.16 4.83
N GLU A 215 10.10 16.24 6.12
CA GLU A 215 10.89 17.35 6.70
C GLU A 215 12.34 17.30 6.21
N ILE A 216 12.96 16.13 6.13
CA ILE A 216 14.31 15.98 5.56
C ILE A 216 14.35 16.48 4.11
N VAL A 217 13.37 16.04 3.28
CA VAL A 217 13.27 16.51 1.89
C VAL A 217 13.18 18.04 1.85
N LYS A 218 12.33 18.64 2.66
CA LYS A 218 12.13 20.09 2.73
C LYS A 218 13.43 20.82 3.11
N ARG A 219 14.12 20.39 4.17
CA ARG A 219 15.35 21.04 4.66
C ARG A 219 16.53 20.90 3.70
N VAL A 220 16.66 19.75 3.05
CA VAL A 220 17.80 19.46 2.17
C VAL A 220 17.59 20.05 0.78
N SER A 221 16.39 19.92 0.21
CA SER A 221 16.12 20.34 -1.19
C SER A 221 15.45 21.71 -1.32
N GLY A 222 14.93 22.29 -0.24
CA GLY A 222 14.10 23.49 -0.28
C GLY A 222 12.70 23.28 -0.88
N MET A 223 12.34 22.04 -1.21
CA MET A 223 11.03 21.66 -1.78
C MET A 223 10.23 20.84 -0.77
N ASP A 224 8.91 21.05 -0.72
CA ASP A 224 8.06 20.04 -0.10
C ASP A 224 8.11 18.71 -0.88
N ILE A 225 7.82 17.60 -0.19
CA ILE A 225 7.97 16.25 -0.78
C ILE A 225 7.01 16.01 -1.96
N ARG A 226 5.84 16.67 -2.02
CA ARG A 226 4.90 16.60 -3.17
C ARG A 226 5.54 17.25 -4.40
N LYS A 227 6.17 18.41 -4.24
CA LYS A 227 6.89 19.10 -5.32
C LYS A 227 8.09 18.25 -5.78
N ALA A 228 8.86 17.71 -4.84
CA ALA A 228 9.98 16.81 -5.13
C ALA A 228 9.53 15.59 -5.94
N TRP A 229 8.47 14.91 -5.49
CA TRP A 229 7.85 13.79 -6.21
C TRP A 229 7.44 14.17 -7.63
N ARG A 230 6.72 15.29 -7.79
CA ARG A 230 6.24 15.75 -9.09
C ARG A 230 7.41 16.00 -10.03
N THR A 231 8.39 16.76 -9.60
CA THR A 231 9.55 17.15 -10.43
C THR A 231 10.43 15.96 -10.79
N TRP A 232 10.65 15.04 -9.85
CA TRP A 232 11.65 14.00 -10.02
C TRP A 232 11.10 12.69 -10.59
N PHE A 233 9.81 12.42 -10.41
CA PHE A 233 9.18 11.17 -10.84
C PHE A 233 7.95 11.39 -11.71
N LYS A 234 6.93 12.11 -11.20
CA LYS A 234 5.63 12.20 -11.84
C LYS A 234 5.72 12.77 -13.27
N GLU A 235 6.33 13.94 -13.41
CA GLU A 235 6.47 14.62 -14.71
C GLU A 235 7.37 13.83 -15.69
N PRO A 236 8.58 13.38 -15.30
CA PRO A 236 9.42 12.59 -16.18
C PRO A 236 8.80 11.27 -16.62
N MET A 237 7.99 10.62 -15.76
CA MET A 237 7.27 9.39 -16.07
C MET A 237 5.95 9.63 -16.83
N GLY A 238 5.51 10.89 -16.97
CA GLY A 238 4.23 11.23 -17.60
C GLY A 238 3.00 10.75 -16.82
N LEU A 239 3.10 10.63 -15.48
CA LEU A 239 1.99 10.22 -14.62
C LEU A 239 1.01 11.38 -14.44
N LYS A 240 -0.29 11.08 -14.47
CA LYS A 240 -1.35 12.08 -14.37
C LYS A 240 -1.98 12.15 -13.00
N VAL A 241 -2.19 10.99 -12.38
CA VAL A 241 -2.93 10.84 -11.12
C VAL A 241 -2.01 10.60 -9.94
N LEU A 242 -1.02 9.71 -10.06
CA LEU A 242 -0.17 9.30 -8.94
C LEU A 242 0.51 10.50 -8.27
N ASP A 243 0.01 10.86 -7.07
CA ASP A 243 0.46 12.04 -6.33
C ASP A 243 0.10 11.94 -4.84
N TYR A 244 0.71 12.76 -4.00
CA TYR A 244 0.29 12.93 -2.61
C TYR A 244 -1.02 13.71 -2.55
N GLY A 245 -2.04 13.07 -1.98
CA GLY A 245 -3.40 13.61 -1.94
C GLY A 245 -4.05 13.68 -3.32
N ALA A 246 -5.16 14.41 -3.42
CA ALA A 246 -5.95 14.52 -4.64
C ALA A 246 -6.57 15.92 -4.79
N SER A 247 -6.58 16.43 -6.02
CA SER A 247 -7.41 17.58 -6.37
C SER A 247 -8.90 17.21 -6.30
N GLU A 248 -9.78 18.20 -6.19
CA GLU A 248 -11.24 17.97 -6.18
C GLU A 248 -11.71 17.21 -7.42
N ARG A 249 -11.14 17.50 -8.60
CA ARG A 249 -11.44 16.79 -9.85
C ARG A 249 -11.08 15.29 -9.77
N VAL A 250 -9.95 14.95 -9.15
CA VAL A 250 -9.53 13.55 -8.94
C VAL A 250 -10.42 12.91 -7.90
N ARG A 251 -10.63 13.60 -6.76
CA ARG A 251 -11.46 13.11 -5.63
C ARG A 251 -12.90 12.79 -6.05
N ALA A 252 -13.48 13.58 -6.94
CA ALA A 252 -14.84 13.34 -7.46
C ALA A 252 -14.99 11.98 -8.16
N ARG A 253 -13.90 11.39 -8.67
CA ARG A 253 -13.87 10.11 -9.39
C ARG A 253 -13.27 8.95 -8.60
N MET A 254 -12.76 9.22 -7.39
CA MET A 254 -12.10 8.20 -6.56
C MET A 254 -13.10 7.21 -5.99
N THR A 255 -12.57 6.03 -5.64
CA THR A 255 -13.26 5.11 -4.74
C THR A 255 -13.58 5.79 -3.42
N ARG A 256 -14.78 5.50 -2.89
CA ARG A 256 -15.09 5.78 -1.49
C ARG A 256 -14.80 4.54 -0.66
N GLU A 257 -14.05 4.74 0.41
CA GLU A 257 -13.74 3.64 1.33
C GLU A 257 -14.95 3.32 2.22
N ALA A 258 -15.09 2.05 2.57
CA ALA A 258 -16.17 1.59 3.44
C ALA A 258 -15.67 0.52 4.41
N LEU A 259 -16.15 0.55 5.64
CA LEU A 259 -15.91 -0.54 6.58
C LEU A 259 -16.75 -1.76 6.17
N THR A 260 -16.08 -2.88 5.94
CA THR A 260 -16.68 -4.17 5.58
C THR A 260 -16.21 -5.26 6.54
N GLY A 261 -16.80 -6.46 6.48
CA GLY A 261 -16.49 -7.54 7.41
C GLY A 261 -17.14 -7.36 8.77
N ILE A 262 -16.48 -7.82 9.84
CA ILE A 262 -17.01 -7.80 11.19
C ILE A 262 -16.74 -6.44 11.83
N GLN A 263 -17.80 -5.78 12.28
CA GLN A 263 -17.74 -4.49 12.97
C GLN A 263 -17.95 -4.66 14.48
N GLY A 264 -17.45 -3.68 15.28
CA GLY A 264 -17.65 -3.64 16.74
C GLY A 264 -16.87 -4.72 17.50
N CYS A 265 -15.71 -5.12 17.00
CA CYS A 265 -14.82 -6.06 17.69
C CYS A 265 -13.70 -5.27 18.40
N SER A 266 -13.68 -5.33 19.75
CA SER A 266 -12.69 -4.60 20.56
C SER A 266 -11.24 -4.98 20.21
N LEU A 267 -10.96 -6.23 19.88
CA LEU A 267 -9.63 -6.68 19.47
C LEU A 267 -9.14 -5.97 18.19
N VAL A 268 -10.05 -5.67 17.28
CA VAL A 268 -9.75 -4.93 16.05
C VAL A 268 -9.47 -3.46 16.36
N ASP A 269 -10.25 -2.87 17.25
CA ASP A 269 -10.07 -1.48 17.68
C ASP A 269 -8.77 -1.33 18.49
N ASP A 270 -8.44 -2.27 19.35
CA ASP A 270 -7.17 -2.28 20.10
C ASP A 270 -5.96 -2.41 19.17
N PHE A 271 -6.04 -3.29 18.15
CA PHE A 271 -5.01 -3.39 17.12
C PHE A 271 -4.87 -2.07 16.33
N ALA A 272 -5.99 -1.46 15.91
CA ALA A 272 -5.97 -0.20 15.19
C ALA A 272 -5.37 0.93 16.03
N ARG A 273 -5.74 1.05 17.31
CA ARG A 273 -5.15 2.01 18.24
C ARG A 273 -3.65 1.80 18.42
N GLY A 274 -3.21 0.56 18.54
CA GLY A 274 -1.78 0.22 18.66
C GLY A 274 -0.98 0.56 17.40
N ALA A 275 -1.56 0.36 16.21
CA ALA A 275 -0.88 0.55 14.93
C ALA A 275 -1.02 1.98 14.35
N LEU A 276 -2.19 2.62 14.54
CA LEU A 276 -2.57 3.87 13.89
C LEU A 276 -2.79 5.04 14.89
N GLY A 277 -2.85 4.74 16.19
CA GLY A 277 -3.20 5.71 17.24
C GLY A 277 -4.70 5.97 17.36
N ALA A 278 -5.55 5.36 16.52
CA ALA A 278 -6.99 5.55 16.47
C ALA A 278 -7.71 4.29 16.01
N THR A 279 -9.02 4.19 16.21
CA THR A 279 -9.84 3.10 15.67
C THR A 279 -9.95 3.19 14.14
N PHE A 280 -10.29 2.07 13.48
CA PHE A 280 -10.57 2.11 12.04
C PHE A 280 -11.73 3.03 11.69
N GLY A 281 -12.75 3.17 12.57
CA GLY A 281 -13.84 4.11 12.38
C GLY A 281 -13.38 5.55 12.32
N GLU A 282 -12.59 6.00 13.32
CA GLU A 282 -12.02 7.35 13.39
C GLU A 282 -11.08 7.63 12.20
N VAL A 283 -10.30 6.63 11.77
CA VAL A 283 -9.44 6.77 10.57
C VAL A 283 -10.29 6.91 9.31
N MET A 284 -11.41 6.17 9.19
CA MET A 284 -12.29 6.28 8.03
C MET A 284 -13.04 7.62 7.97
N GLU A 285 -13.46 8.16 9.10
CA GLU A 285 -14.02 9.51 9.18
C GLU A 285 -13.04 10.55 8.67
N LEU A 286 -11.75 10.43 9.06
CA LEU A 286 -10.69 11.31 8.56
C LEU A 286 -10.47 11.14 7.05
N VAL A 287 -10.39 9.89 6.56
CA VAL A 287 -10.14 9.57 5.14
C VAL A 287 -11.26 10.08 4.23
N ASP A 288 -12.49 10.14 4.70
CA ASP A 288 -13.64 10.67 3.89
C ASP A 288 -13.61 12.22 3.75
N THR A 289 -12.73 12.91 4.47
CA THR A 289 -12.64 14.39 4.45
C THR A 289 -11.85 14.93 3.25
N ALA A 290 -12.15 16.17 2.85
CA ALA A 290 -11.36 16.90 1.87
C ALA A 290 -9.94 17.21 2.38
N ASP A 291 -9.81 17.44 3.69
CA ASP A 291 -8.56 17.86 4.31
C ASP A 291 -7.51 16.74 4.27
N PHE A 292 -7.93 15.47 4.42
CA PHE A 292 -7.04 14.33 4.23
C PHE A 292 -6.38 14.32 2.84
N TYR A 293 -7.14 14.67 1.79
CA TYR A 293 -6.62 14.68 0.42
C TYR A 293 -5.92 15.98 0.02
N ARG A 294 -6.14 17.08 0.77
CA ARG A 294 -5.37 18.32 0.61
C ARG A 294 -4.00 18.23 1.28
N ALA A 295 -3.93 17.56 2.41
CA ALA A 295 -2.70 17.34 3.17
C ALA A 295 -1.66 16.54 2.37
N VAL A 296 -0.42 16.55 2.86
CA VAL A 296 0.68 15.70 2.41
C VAL A 296 1.01 14.73 3.52
N ILE A 297 0.58 13.49 3.37
CA ILE A 297 0.80 12.40 4.34
C ILE A 297 1.65 11.33 3.65
N PRO A 298 3.00 11.44 3.68
CA PRO A 298 3.88 10.58 2.86
C PRO A 298 3.76 9.10 3.17
N SER A 299 3.35 8.78 4.39
CA SER A 299 3.11 7.40 4.81
C SER A 299 1.80 6.80 4.31
N GLY A 300 0.84 7.62 3.77
CA GLY A 300 -0.50 7.06 3.67
C GLY A 300 -1.52 7.70 2.76
N ASN A 301 -1.23 8.78 2.01
CA ASN A 301 -2.28 9.40 1.20
C ASN A 301 -1.95 9.64 -0.28
N MET A 302 -1.01 8.88 -0.84
CA MET A 302 -0.87 8.92 -2.30
C MET A 302 -2.10 8.32 -2.97
N VAL A 303 -2.54 8.96 -4.04
CA VAL A 303 -3.68 8.57 -4.86
C VAL A 303 -3.21 8.21 -6.25
N THR A 304 -3.69 7.11 -6.79
CA THR A 304 -3.26 6.57 -8.09
C THR A 304 -4.35 5.78 -8.79
N THR A 305 -4.15 5.45 -10.07
CA THR A 305 -4.84 4.36 -10.76
C THR A 305 -4.03 3.07 -10.67
N ALA A 306 -4.64 1.91 -10.89
CA ALA A 306 -3.91 0.63 -10.90
C ALA A 306 -2.84 0.62 -12.01
N GLU A 307 -3.14 1.21 -13.14
CA GLU A 307 -2.21 1.33 -14.26
C GLU A 307 -0.97 2.17 -13.88
N GLU A 308 -1.13 3.35 -13.28
CA GLU A 308 0.00 4.20 -12.91
C GLU A 308 0.84 3.61 -11.78
N ALA A 309 0.21 2.93 -10.80
CA ALA A 309 0.93 2.21 -9.77
C ALA A 309 1.77 1.07 -10.37
N SER A 310 1.20 0.26 -11.27
CA SER A 310 1.95 -0.79 -11.95
C SER A 310 3.09 -0.23 -12.81
N ARG A 311 2.90 0.93 -13.44
CA ARG A 311 3.92 1.63 -14.23
C ARG A 311 5.10 2.10 -13.37
N PHE A 312 4.83 2.56 -12.14
CA PHE A 312 5.89 2.89 -11.19
C PHE A 312 6.76 1.65 -10.88
N TYR A 313 6.15 0.52 -10.59
CA TYR A 313 6.89 -0.72 -10.34
C TYR A 313 7.56 -1.28 -11.60
N GLN A 314 6.97 -1.08 -12.78
CA GLN A 314 7.61 -1.43 -14.05
C GLN A 314 8.89 -0.59 -14.28
N MET A 315 8.84 0.71 -13.99
CA MET A 315 10.02 1.57 -14.05
C MET A 315 11.16 1.03 -13.18
N LEU A 316 10.86 0.52 -11.98
CA LEU A 316 11.86 -0.11 -11.12
C LEU A 316 12.43 -1.40 -11.76
N LEU A 317 11.57 -2.25 -12.36
CA LEU A 317 12.02 -3.46 -13.09
C LEU A 317 12.90 -3.13 -14.30
N ASP A 318 12.62 -2.02 -14.97
CA ASP A 318 13.37 -1.55 -16.14
C ASP A 318 14.68 -0.82 -15.75
N GLY A 319 15.20 -1.08 -14.54
CA GLY A 319 16.44 -0.46 -14.05
C GLY A 319 16.33 1.05 -13.89
N GLY A 320 15.14 1.54 -13.56
CA GLY A 320 14.87 2.95 -13.34
C GLY A 320 14.57 3.74 -14.61
N ARG A 321 14.28 3.09 -15.72
CA ARG A 321 13.99 3.74 -17.01
C ARG A 321 12.47 3.84 -17.25
N CYS A 322 12.03 4.98 -17.75
CA CYS A 322 10.65 5.19 -18.19
C CYS A 322 10.61 6.24 -19.30
N ASN A 323 9.86 5.99 -20.36
CA ASN A 323 9.71 6.90 -21.51
C ASN A 323 11.05 7.38 -22.09
N GLY A 324 12.04 6.48 -22.19
CA GLY A 324 13.38 6.78 -22.69
C GLY A 324 14.27 7.60 -21.74
N ARG A 325 13.79 7.95 -20.54
CA ARG A 325 14.53 8.71 -19.52
C ARG A 325 15.00 7.82 -18.39
N GLN A 326 16.19 8.09 -17.86
CA GLN A 326 16.67 7.50 -16.62
C GLN A 326 16.11 8.31 -15.44
N ILE A 327 15.26 7.68 -14.63
CA ILE A 327 14.64 8.28 -13.43
C ILE A 327 15.51 7.99 -12.20
N LEU A 328 16.01 6.75 -12.12
CA LEU A 328 16.87 6.23 -11.06
C LEU A 328 17.92 5.32 -11.67
N ARG A 329 19.07 5.18 -11.03
CA ARG A 329 20.07 4.18 -11.43
C ARG A 329 19.63 2.78 -10.97
N ALA A 330 20.04 1.76 -11.72
CA ALA A 330 19.72 0.37 -11.38
C ALA A 330 20.32 -0.04 -10.02
N GLU A 331 21.53 0.43 -9.71
CA GLU A 331 22.20 0.18 -8.41
C GLU A 331 21.44 0.79 -7.23
N THR A 332 20.78 1.92 -7.43
CA THR A 332 19.96 2.57 -6.42
C THR A 332 18.73 1.71 -6.10
N ILE A 333 18.09 1.17 -7.14
CA ILE A 333 16.95 0.26 -6.97
C ILE A 333 17.39 -1.03 -6.29
N GLN A 334 18.51 -1.61 -6.71
CA GLN A 334 19.05 -2.82 -6.10
C GLN A 334 19.31 -2.62 -4.60
N ARG A 335 19.94 -1.52 -4.20
CA ARG A 335 20.15 -1.18 -2.78
C ARG A 335 18.84 -0.98 -2.03
N ALA A 336 17.88 -0.26 -2.62
CA ALA A 336 16.59 0.02 -2.01
C ALA A 336 15.77 -1.25 -1.74
N THR A 337 15.95 -2.29 -2.55
CA THR A 337 15.22 -3.56 -2.46
C THR A 337 15.98 -4.66 -1.72
N MET A 338 17.22 -4.42 -1.28
CA MET A 338 17.99 -5.38 -0.46
C MET A 338 17.36 -5.55 0.92
N GLU A 339 17.29 -6.78 1.38
CA GLU A 339 16.77 -7.11 2.71
C GLU A 339 17.61 -6.47 3.82
N VAL A 340 16.92 -5.90 4.80
CA VAL A 340 17.52 -5.28 5.98
C VAL A 340 17.43 -6.21 7.18
N GLY A 341 18.46 -7.00 7.37
CA GLY A 341 18.57 -7.89 8.53
C GLY A 341 17.67 -9.13 8.46
N PRO A 342 17.68 -9.95 9.51
CA PRO A 342 16.98 -11.23 9.50
C PRO A 342 15.46 -11.05 9.48
N HIS A 343 14.77 -12.06 8.98
CA HIS A 343 13.32 -12.19 9.07
C HIS A 343 12.88 -12.21 10.54
N VAL A 344 12.18 -11.19 10.96
CA VAL A 344 11.79 -11.01 12.36
C VAL A 344 10.31 -10.69 12.49
N PHE A 345 9.79 -10.94 13.70
CA PHE A 345 8.42 -10.62 14.05
C PHE A 345 8.25 -9.09 14.18
N ASP A 346 7.36 -8.52 13.39
CA ASP A 346 7.04 -7.10 13.49
C ASP A 346 6.11 -6.84 14.66
N ARG A 347 6.52 -5.95 15.56
CA ARG A 347 5.85 -5.70 16.83
C ARG A 347 4.55 -4.92 16.68
N THR A 348 4.39 -4.15 15.62
CA THR A 348 3.18 -3.37 15.36
C THR A 348 2.13 -4.19 14.63
N ILE A 349 2.56 -4.94 13.58
CA ILE A 349 1.63 -5.72 12.74
C ILE A 349 1.33 -7.09 13.33
N GLY A 350 2.25 -7.63 14.16
CA GLY A 350 2.04 -8.89 14.86
C GLY A 350 2.30 -10.15 14.02
N ILE A 351 3.03 -10.04 12.91
CA ILE A 351 3.42 -11.17 12.05
C ILE A 351 4.90 -11.06 11.63
N PRO A 352 5.53 -12.17 11.23
CA PRO A 352 6.86 -12.11 10.64
C PRO A 352 6.83 -11.38 9.29
N LEU A 353 7.68 -10.38 9.12
CA LEU A 353 7.79 -9.58 7.89
C LEU A 353 9.25 -9.36 7.52
N ARG A 354 9.51 -9.38 6.22
CA ARG A 354 10.78 -8.99 5.62
C ARG A 354 10.66 -7.58 5.06
N PHE A 355 11.61 -6.74 5.39
CA PHE A 355 11.68 -5.38 4.87
C PHE A 355 13.01 -5.10 4.20
N SER A 356 12.98 -4.23 3.24
CA SER A 356 14.14 -3.48 2.74
C SER A 356 14.09 -2.04 3.26
N GLN A 357 14.83 -1.16 2.64
CA GLN A 357 14.81 0.28 2.92
C GLN A 357 13.61 0.95 2.23
N GLY A 358 12.39 0.59 2.64
CA GLY A 358 11.14 1.18 2.18
C GLY A 358 10.15 0.22 1.52
N PHE A 359 10.54 -1.04 1.26
CA PHE A 359 9.63 -2.04 0.72
C PHE A 359 9.39 -3.17 1.70
N MET A 360 8.19 -3.74 1.65
CA MET A 360 7.93 -5.10 2.10
C MET A 360 8.48 -6.05 1.05
N LEU A 361 9.07 -7.16 1.49
CA LEU A 361 9.66 -8.17 0.62
C LEU A 361 8.80 -9.43 0.58
N GLY A 362 8.91 -10.15 -0.52
CA GLY A 362 8.29 -11.45 -0.69
C GLY A 362 8.93 -12.53 0.19
N GLY A 363 8.65 -13.81 -0.09
CA GLY A 363 9.14 -14.91 0.74
C GLY A 363 9.10 -16.26 0.05
N GLU A 364 9.70 -17.26 0.72
CA GLU A 364 9.67 -18.67 0.32
C GLU A 364 9.32 -19.55 1.52
N PRO A 365 8.54 -20.63 1.31
CA PRO A 365 7.86 -21.04 0.08
C PRO A 365 6.66 -20.15 -0.28
N PHE A 366 6.18 -19.34 0.67
CA PHE A 366 5.08 -18.39 0.53
C PHE A 366 5.48 -17.03 1.10
N GLY A 367 5.02 -15.95 0.45
CA GLY A 367 5.25 -14.57 0.89
C GLY A 367 4.06 -13.68 0.59
N LEU A 368 4.20 -12.39 0.93
CA LEU A 368 3.15 -11.38 0.73
C LEU A 368 2.69 -11.27 -0.74
N PHE A 369 3.58 -11.57 -1.69
CA PHE A 369 3.38 -11.39 -3.12
C PHE A 369 3.25 -12.73 -3.88
N GLY A 370 2.91 -13.80 -3.18
CA GLY A 370 2.68 -15.13 -3.75
C GLY A 370 3.71 -16.17 -3.36
N SER A 371 3.68 -17.31 -4.05
CA SER A 371 4.59 -18.43 -3.80
C SER A 371 5.94 -18.21 -4.49
N ARG A 372 7.02 -18.61 -3.82
CA ARG A 372 8.41 -18.48 -4.32
C ARG A 372 8.68 -17.09 -4.86
N SER A 373 8.38 -16.07 -4.05
CA SER A 373 8.49 -14.65 -4.39
C SER A 373 9.59 -13.94 -3.59
N HIS A 374 10.69 -14.65 -3.30
CA HIS A 374 11.75 -14.15 -2.40
C HIS A 374 12.26 -12.76 -2.78
N ASN A 375 12.48 -12.54 -4.08
CA ASN A 375 13.02 -11.30 -4.63
C ASN A 375 11.93 -10.28 -5.03
N ALA A 376 10.65 -10.61 -4.81
CA ALA A 376 9.58 -9.65 -5.01
C ALA A 376 9.60 -8.56 -3.94
N TYR A 377 9.29 -7.33 -4.34
CA TYR A 377 9.25 -6.17 -3.46
C TYR A 377 8.05 -5.30 -3.79
N GLY A 378 7.46 -4.74 -2.76
CA GLY A 378 6.25 -3.93 -2.91
C GLY A 378 5.77 -3.38 -1.57
N HIS A 379 4.50 -3.09 -1.48
CA HIS A 379 3.89 -2.70 -0.21
C HIS A 379 2.39 -2.99 -0.19
N ILE A 380 1.86 -3.18 1.00
CA ILE A 380 0.43 -3.39 1.24
C ILE A 380 -0.14 -2.15 1.93
N GLY A 381 -1.30 -1.69 1.46
CA GLY A 381 -2.09 -0.62 2.07
C GLY A 381 -3.18 -1.15 3.01
N LEU A 382 -3.77 -0.25 3.78
CA LEU A 382 -4.73 -0.55 4.84
C LEU A 382 -5.93 -1.38 4.39
N VAL A 383 -6.43 -1.15 3.18
CA VAL A 383 -7.62 -1.81 2.60
C VAL A 383 -7.28 -3.04 1.76
N ASN A 384 -6.11 -3.63 1.95
CA ASN A 384 -5.56 -4.68 1.10
C ASN A 384 -5.21 -4.20 -0.33
N ASN A 385 -4.90 -2.92 -0.50
CA ASN A 385 -4.21 -2.45 -1.69
C ASN A 385 -2.82 -3.09 -1.75
N VAL A 386 -2.52 -3.80 -2.81
CA VAL A 386 -1.23 -4.48 -2.96
C VAL A 386 -0.58 -4.03 -4.26
N THR A 387 0.62 -3.46 -4.14
CA THR A 387 1.40 -3.02 -5.29
C THR A 387 2.81 -3.58 -5.19
N TRP A 388 3.27 -4.26 -6.23
CA TRP A 388 4.59 -4.91 -6.18
C TRP A 388 5.20 -5.16 -7.54
N ALA A 389 6.48 -5.46 -7.53
CA ALA A 389 7.23 -6.04 -8.65
C ALA A 389 7.85 -7.38 -8.24
N ASP A 390 7.95 -8.28 -9.20
CA ASP A 390 8.72 -9.54 -9.07
C ASP A 390 9.70 -9.61 -10.25
N PRO A 391 11.00 -9.34 -10.02
CA PRO A 391 11.97 -9.35 -11.09
C PRO A 391 12.20 -10.73 -11.71
N GLU A 392 12.03 -11.81 -10.95
CA GLU A 392 12.21 -13.17 -11.46
C GLU A 392 11.09 -13.58 -12.41
N ARG A 393 9.90 -12.99 -12.27
CA ARG A 393 8.74 -13.20 -13.15
C ARG A 393 8.57 -12.10 -14.18
N ALA A 394 9.37 -11.05 -14.10
CA ALA A 394 9.24 -9.83 -14.89
C ALA A 394 7.80 -9.25 -14.84
N ILE A 395 7.18 -9.24 -13.66
CA ILE A 395 5.83 -8.70 -13.46
C ILE A 395 5.84 -7.46 -12.57
N SER A 396 4.99 -6.52 -12.89
CA SER A 396 4.56 -5.43 -12.01
C SER A 396 3.04 -5.43 -11.88
N VAL A 397 2.56 -5.35 -10.65
CA VAL A 397 1.14 -5.55 -10.36
C VAL A 397 0.63 -4.49 -9.41
N ALA A 398 -0.59 -4.04 -9.67
CA ALA A 398 -1.35 -3.22 -8.74
C ALA A 398 -2.78 -3.79 -8.61
N LEU A 399 -3.12 -4.17 -7.39
CA LEU A 399 -4.47 -4.49 -6.96
C LEU A 399 -4.91 -3.38 -6.03
N LEU A 400 -5.84 -2.55 -6.49
CA LEU A 400 -6.44 -1.48 -5.71
C LEU A 400 -7.88 -1.86 -5.41
N VAL A 401 -8.26 -1.77 -4.16
CA VAL A 401 -9.60 -2.13 -3.70
C VAL A 401 -10.16 -1.04 -2.80
N SER A 402 -11.47 -0.89 -2.75
CA SER A 402 -12.15 -0.15 -1.70
C SER A 402 -12.82 -1.12 -0.72
N GLY A 403 -13.02 -0.67 0.49
CA GLY A 403 -13.54 -1.49 1.57
C GLY A 403 -12.45 -2.08 2.48
N ILE A 404 -12.67 -1.94 3.78
CA ILE A 404 -11.77 -2.45 4.81
C ILE A 404 -12.40 -3.70 5.42
N PRO A 405 -12.00 -4.90 4.98
CA PRO A 405 -12.57 -6.16 5.45
C PRO A 405 -11.96 -6.57 6.79
N LEU A 406 -12.52 -6.07 7.89
CA LEU A 406 -12.06 -6.40 9.23
C LEU A 406 -12.45 -7.84 9.57
N LEU A 407 -11.48 -8.66 9.99
CA LEU A 407 -11.65 -10.09 10.39
C LEU A 407 -12.53 -10.88 9.40
N ALA A 408 -12.40 -10.63 8.12
CA ALA A 408 -13.25 -11.23 7.10
C ALA A 408 -12.56 -12.40 6.38
N GLY A 409 -13.36 -13.26 5.77
CA GLY A 409 -12.90 -14.43 5.01
C GLY A 409 -12.28 -14.12 3.63
N ASN A 410 -11.87 -12.86 3.40
CA ASN A 410 -11.27 -12.40 2.14
C ASN A 410 -9.81 -12.86 1.95
N ILE A 411 -9.07 -13.11 3.04
CA ILE A 411 -7.64 -13.46 3.00
C ILE A 411 -7.40 -14.69 2.12
N GLY A 412 -8.25 -15.72 2.22
CA GLY A 412 -8.12 -16.92 1.40
C GLY A 412 -8.27 -16.64 -0.10
N ALA A 413 -9.16 -15.70 -0.49
CA ALA A 413 -9.32 -15.28 -1.88
C ALA A 413 -8.11 -14.49 -2.37
N LEU A 414 -7.56 -13.61 -1.53
CA LEU A 414 -6.36 -12.83 -1.84
C LEU A 414 -5.14 -13.75 -2.01
N ILE A 415 -4.90 -14.68 -1.09
CA ILE A 415 -3.83 -15.68 -1.20
C ILE A 415 -3.98 -16.49 -2.49
N ARG A 416 -5.19 -16.89 -2.84
CA ARG A 416 -5.47 -17.63 -4.08
C ARG A 416 -5.14 -16.82 -5.32
N LEU A 417 -5.48 -15.52 -5.34
CA LEU A 417 -5.11 -14.60 -6.42
C LEU A 417 -3.59 -14.52 -6.57
N MET A 418 -2.86 -14.29 -5.46
CA MET A 418 -1.39 -14.22 -5.49
C MET A 418 -0.76 -15.54 -5.98
N ALA A 419 -1.32 -16.69 -5.57
CA ALA A 419 -0.87 -18.01 -6.02
C ALA A 419 -1.14 -18.23 -7.52
N ARG A 420 -2.29 -17.75 -8.04
CA ARG A 420 -2.61 -17.83 -9.47
C ARG A 420 -1.67 -16.98 -10.31
N ILE A 421 -1.38 -15.77 -9.88
CA ILE A 421 -0.40 -14.89 -10.56
C ILE A 421 0.98 -15.58 -10.58
N SER A 422 1.44 -16.10 -9.44
CA SER A 422 2.73 -16.80 -9.36
C SER A 422 2.81 -18.04 -10.26
N SER A 423 1.71 -18.78 -10.40
CA SER A 423 1.63 -19.97 -11.24
C SER A 423 1.57 -19.64 -12.73
N ALA A 424 0.79 -18.62 -13.08
CA ALA A 424 0.60 -18.20 -14.48
C ALA A 424 1.80 -17.43 -15.04
N CYS A 425 2.60 -16.81 -14.18
CA CYS A 425 3.80 -16.10 -14.53
C CYS A 425 5.03 -16.85 -13.99
N PRO A 426 5.52 -17.91 -14.66
CA PRO A 426 6.68 -18.67 -14.19
C PRO A 426 7.92 -17.77 -14.11
N ARG A 427 8.80 -18.10 -13.17
CA ARG A 427 10.11 -17.46 -13.03
C ARG A 427 10.91 -17.70 -14.30
N SER A 428 11.58 -16.68 -14.80
CA SER A 428 12.57 -16.86 -15.85
C SER A 428 13.64 -17.80 -15.30
N SER A 429 14.00 -18.83 -16.05
CA SER A 429 15.21 -19.58 -15.76
C SER A 429 16.37 -18.58 -15.98
N LEU A 430 16.81 -17.93 -14.90
CA LEU A 430 18.10 -17.29 -14.92
C LEU A 430 19.09 -18.42 -15.21
N SER A 431 19.72 -18.35 -16.39
CA SER A 431 20.93 -19.15 -16.67
C SER A 431 21.84 -18.97 -15.47
N ALA A 432 22.10 -20.09 -14.79
CA ALA A 432 23.00 -20.20 -13.66
C ALA A 432 24.41 -19.70 -14.05
#